data_02ca68c3cb957e20f4e32db2ef7a24af
#
_entry.id   02ca68c3cb957e20f4e32db2ef7a24af
#
_cell.length_a   1.000
_cell.length_b   1.000
_cell.length_c   1.000
_cell.angle_alpha   90.00
_cell.angle_beta   90.00
_cell.angle_gamma   90.00
#
_symmetry.space_group_name_H-M   'P 1'
#
loop_
_entity.id
_entity.type
_entity.pdbx_description
1 polymer ?
#
loop_
_entity_poly.entity_id
_entity_poly.type
_entity_poly.pdbx_seq_one_letter_code
_entity_poly.pdbx_strand_id
1 'polypeptide(L)'
;MKRLVKSGLCLVVCMLAYLPLSTAAVVTVTGQGSSERAAVKAALRQAVEQQIGVMVDSRTYVSNYKLIYDKIYTQSDGYIKSYTVLEQSAVNGIHTAKVQVDVQEQKLSAVLGTLAQKKAVIGMNMQDPRIGVIAMDSQGKVYSTVENTVISGLTGQGFSRVVDMGQISNAQRRQLMAAQFSGDKKLWQSLKVQAPVDYLVTAQVNLTVNRVAYLKKTAAAIAVRMVNTNTGAVVYAGNFYGKSPHYNSSGGADAAIAEASRGIAKAVGEAALGKAANPSQHITLVVTQNKWGSITEITNYLEGLPGVSNVYVRQASFGNTTVDLDFNGTAHDFAAVLEGDGQNILEMGSEYVKI
;
A
#
# COMPACT_ATOMS: atom_id res chain seq x y z
N MET A 1 44.51 -12.93 60.32
CA MET A 1 43.98 -13.24 58.96
C MET A 1 42.62 -13.90 59.08
N LYS A 2 41.56 -13.24 59.56
CA LYS A 2 40.18 -13.79 59.65
C LYS A 2 39.09 -12.70 59.51
N ARG A 3 39.27 -11.64 58.69
CA ARG A 3 38.25 -10.57 58.49
C ARG A 3 38.01 -10.16 57.09
N LEU A 4 38.43 -10.88 56.02
CA LEU A 4 38.32 -10.50 54.62
C LEU A 4 37.43 -11.42 53.80
N VAL A 5 36.71 -12.37 54.31
CA VAL A 5 35.88 -13.34 53.59
C VAL A 5 34.38 -13.06 53.72
N LYS A 6 33.95 -12.13 54.58
CA LYS A 6 32.49 -11.82 54.73
C LYS A 6 31.94 -10.70 53.84
N SER A 7 32.78 -9.92 53.17
CA SER A 7 32.29 -8.82 52.29
C SER A 7 32.06 -9.22 50.83
N GLY A 8 32.58 -10.39 50.40
CA GLY A 8 32.42 -10.84 49.00
C GLY A 8 31.10 -11.56 48.69
N LEU A 9 30.40 -12.06 49.70
CA LEU A 9 29.18 -12.85 49.50
C LEU A 9 27.91 -12.01 49.42
N CYS A 10 27.92 -10.75 49.89
CA CYS A 10 26.76 -9.85 49.79
C CYS A 10 26.64 -9.15 48.45
N LEU A 11 27.70 -9.04 47.65
CA LEU A 11 27.71 -8.35 46.37
C LEU A 11 27.22 -9.23 45.19
N VAL A 12 27.31 -10.55 45.33
CA VAL A 12 26.85 -11.50 44.31
C VAL A 12 25.34 -11.77 44.41
N VAL A 13 24.73 -11.61 45.59
CA VAL A 13 23.29 -11.82 45.79
C VAL A 13 22.44 -10.62 45.27
N CYS A 14 22.99 -9.40 45.20
CA CYS A 14 22.27 -8.23 44.66
C CYS A 14 22.27 -8.13 43.14
N MET A 15 23.10 -8.91 42.41
CA MET A 15 23.15 -8.85 40.94
C MET A 15 22.18 -9.81 40.24
N LEU A 16 21.48 -10.65 40.97
CA LEU A 16 20.49 -11.63 40.43
C LEU A 16 19.03 -11.16 40.45
N ALA A 17 18.75 -9.91 40.85
CA ALA A 17 17.39 -9.40 41.02
C ALA A 17 16.89 -8.45 39.91
N TYR A 18 17.66 -8.24 38.84
CA TYR A 18 17.19 -7.49 37.65
C TYR A 18 17.02 -8.40 36.43
N LEU A 19 16.21 -9.44 36.57
CA LEU A 19 15.57 -10.02 35.39
C LEU A 19 14.42 -9.08 35.04
N PRO A 20 14.37 -8.52 33.80
CA PRO A 20 13.18 -7.81 33.36
C PRO A 20 12.05 -8.84 33.36
N LEU A 21 11.05 -8.63 34.24
CA LEU A 21 9.77 -9.31 34.10
C LEU A 21 9.23 -8.90 32.76
N SER A 22 9.32 -9.79 31.79
CA SER A 22 8.55 -9.69 30.52
C SER A 22 7.08 -9.73 30.94
N THR A 23 6.44 -8.58 31.03
CA THR A 23 5.00 -8.48 31.26
C THR A 23 4.30 -9.08 30.04
N ALA A 24 3.84 -10.31 30.16
CA ALA A 24 2.93 -10.91 29.20
C ALA A 24 1.61 -10.14 29.28
N ALA A 25 1.12 -9.61 28.17
CA ALA A 25 -0.19 -8.97 28.11
C ALA A 25 -1.27 -10.05 28.12
N VAL A 26 -1.73 -10.39 29.31
CA VAL A 26 -2.82 -11.34 29.49
C VAL A 26 -4.14 -10.59 29.51
N VAL A 27 -5.02 -10.86 28.54
CA VAL A 27 -6.33 -10.21 28.36
C VAL A 27 -7.43 -11.24 28.54
N THR A 28 -8.49 -10.90 29.26
CA THR A 28 -9.67 -11.74 29.39
C THR A 28 -10.82 -11.15 28.56
N VAL A 29 -11.35 -11.93 27.64
CA VAL A 29 -12.37 -11.49 26.67
C VAL A 29 -13.46 -12.55 26.50
N THR A 30 -14.61 -12.12 25.98
CA THR A 30 -15.75 -13.00 25.74
C THR A 30 -16.14 -12.96 24.25
N GLY A 31 -16.10 -14.12 23.57
CA GLY A 31 -16.50 -14.27 22.20
C GLY A 31 -17.82 -15.02 22.03
N GLN A 32 -18.53 -14.74 20.96
CA GLN A 32 -19.76 -15.44 20.58
C GLN A 32 -19.65 -16.03 19.18
N GLY A 33 -20.34 -17.17 18.95
CA GLY A 33 -20.34 -17.85 17.66
C GLY A 33 -21.42 -18.92 17.55
N SER A 34 -21.58 -19.47 16.35
CA SER A 34 -22.52 -20.56 16.05
C SER A 34 -22.06 -21.93 16.56
N SER A 35 -20.87 -22.03 17.10
CA SER A 35 -20.29 -23.21 17.73
C SER A 35 -19.28 -22.80 18.80
N GLU A 36 -18.93 -23.72 19.70
CA GLU A 36 -17.90 -23.49 20.74
C GLU A 36 -16.57 -23.00 20.11
N ARG A 37 -16.11 -23.68 19.04
CA ARG A 37 -14.89 -23.28 18.33
C ARG A 37 -15.00 -21.88 17.73
N ALA A 38 -16.16 -21.51 17.18
CA ALA A 38 -16.38 -20.19 16.63
C ALA A 38 -16.40 -19.11 17.73
N ALA A 39 -16.99 -19.40 18.89
CA ALA A 39 -16.99 -18.52 20.05
C ALA A 39 -15.57 -18.29 20.61
N VAL A 40 -14.77 -19.35 20.76
CA VAL A 40 -13.37 -19.24 21.17
C VAL A 40 -12.59 -18.42 20.16
N LYS A 41 -12.74 -18.68 18.85
CA LYS A 41 -12.03 -17.93 17.80
C LYS A 41 -12.41 -16.44 17.79
N ALA A 42 -13.67 -16.11 18.05
CA ALA A 42 -14.12 -14.73 18.20
C ALA A 42 -13.49 -14.06 19.44
N ALA A 43 -13.39 -14.76 20.56
CA ALA A 43 -12.69 -14.27 21.77
C ALA A 43 -11.20 -14.01 21.49
N LEU A 44 -10.50 -14.94 20.84
CA LEU A 44 -9.09 -14.77 20.51
C LEU A 44 -8.83 -13.52 19.64
N ARG A 45 -9.69 -13.28 18.65
CA ARG A 45 -9.64 -12.05 17.83
C ARG A 45 -9.84 -10.81 18.68
N GLN A 46 -10.86 -10.80 19.53
CA GLN A 46 -11.15 -9.66 20.40
C GLN A 46 -9.99 -9.33 21.35
N ALA A 47 -9.26 -10.34 21.83
CA ALA A 47 -8.07 -10.13 22.66
C ALA A 47 -6.95 -9.37 21.90
N VAL A 48 -6.68 -9.78 20.65
CA VAL A 48 -5.70 -9.09 19.79
C VAL A 48 -6.16 -7.67 19.48
N GLU A 49 -7.45 -7.46 19.18
CA GLU A 49 -8.06 -6.15 18.94
C GLU A 49 -7.90 -5.21 20.15
N GLN A 50 -8.21 -5.70 21.33
CA GLN A 50 -8.07 -4.92 22.57
C GLN A 50 -6.62 -4.52 22.80
N GLN A 51 -5.67 -5.42 22.55
CA GLN A 51 -4.24 -5.13 22.69
C GLN A 51 -3.75 -4.12 21.66
N ILE A 52 -4.22 -4.18 20.40
CA ILE A 52 -3.95 -3.17 19.39
C ILE A 52 -4.46 -1.80 19.86
N GLY A 53 -5.68 -1.73 20.38
CA GLY A 53 -6.28 -0.48 20.90
C GLY A 53 -5.40 0.16 21.97
N VAL A 54 -4.96 -0.60 22.96
CA VAL A 54 -4.07 -0.12 24.02
C VAL A 54 -2.72 0.37 23.47
N MET A 55 -2.12 -0.35 22.52
CA MET A 55 -0.83 0.02 21.93
C MET A 55 -0.93 1.25 21.02
N VAL A 56 -2.03 1.41 20.28
CA VAL A 56 -2.28 2.56 19.40
C VAL A 56 -2.54 3.82 20.23
N ASP A 57 -3.35 3.72 21.28
CA ASP A 57 -3.67 4.85 22.17
C ASP A 57 -2.40 5.38 22.87
N SER A 58 -1.52 4.49 23.32
CA SER A 58 -0.28 4.86 23.99
C SER A 58 0.78 5.54 23.10
N ARG A 59 0.67 5.45 21.75
CA ARG A 59 1.70 5.89 20.80
C ARG A 59 1.27 6.97 19.80
N THR A 60 0.13 7.60 19.94
CA THR A 60 -0.37 8.70 19.07
C THR A 60 -0.52 8.32 17.57
N TYR A 61 -0.84 7.08 17.25
CA TYR A 61 -0.99 6.59 15.86
C TYR A 61 -2.45 6.56 15.38
N VAL A 62 -3.19 7.65 15.58
CA VAL A 62 -4.66 7.68 15.40
C VAL A 62 -5.14 7.61 13.95
N SER A 63 -4.32 7.91 12.94
CA SER A 63 -4.85 8.17 11.59
C SER A 63 -5.17 6.93 10.72
N ASN A 64 -4.85 5.68 11.12
CA ASN A 64 -5.16 4.47 10.32
C ASN A 64 -5.38 3.19 11.10
N TYR A 65 -6.07 3.28 12.20
CA TYR A 65 -6.50 2.14 13.00
C TYR A 65 -7.16 1.03 12.17
N LYS A 66 -8.04 1.38 11.22
CA LYS A 66 -8.77 0.42 10.38
C LYS A 66 -7.85 -0.44 9.49
N LEU A 67 -6.81 0.14 8.91
CA LEU A 67 -5.87 -0.56 8.02
C LEU A 67 -4.95 -1.53 8.77
N ILE A 68 -4.47 -1.12 9.94
CA ILE A 68 -3.67 -1.95 10.84
C ILE A 68 -4.53 -3.10 11.32
N TYR A 69 -5.78 -2.81 11.68
CA TYR A 69 -6.78 -3.74 12.14
C TYR A 69 -7.05 -4.86 11.12
N ASP A 70 -7.35 -4.51 9.86
CA ASP A 70 -7.68 -5.50 8.82
C ASP A 70 -6.53 -6.48 8.55
N LYS A 71 -5.27 -6.01 8.58
CA LYS A 71 -4.10 -6.87 8.36
C LYS A 71 -3.84 -7.80 9.54
N ILE A 72 -3.93 -7.30 10.77
CA ILE A 72 -3.71 -8.10 11.98
C ILE A 72 -4.91 -9.01 12.21
N TYR A 73 -6.11 -8.57 11.88
CA TYR A 73 -7.35 -9.32 12.01
C TYR A 73 -7.36 -10.62 11.19
N THR A 74 -6.85 -10.60 9.95
CA THR A 74 -6.74 -11.80 9.11
C THR A 74 -5.70 -12.80 9.61
N GLN A 75 -4.76 -12.38 10.47
CA GLN A 75 -3.66 -13.18 10.99
C GLN A 75 -3.64 -13.23 12.52
N SER A 76 -4.77 -12.99 13.18
CA SER A 76 -4.86 -12.88 14.65
C SER A 76 -4.26 -14.08 15.39
N ASP A 77 -4.44 -15.30 14.88
CA ASP A 77 -3.90 -16.53 15.46
C ASP A 77 -2.35 -16.49 15.57
N GLY A 78 -1.68 -15.76 14.68
CA GLY A 78 -0.22 -15.58 14.68
C GLY A 78 0.34 -14.71 15.82
N TYR A 79 -0.51 -13.95 16.52
CA TYR A 79 -0.14 -13.06 17.63
C TYR A 79 -0.52 -13.61 19.00
N ILE A 80 -1.09 -14.81 19.06
CA ILE A 80 -1.47 -15.48 20.29
C ILE A 80 -0.34 -16.44 20.69
N LYS A 81 0.12 -16.32 21.93
CA LYS A 81 1.12 -17.21 22.49
C LYS A 81 0.47 -18.43 23.12
N SER A 82 -0.57 -18.21 23.93
CA SER A 82 -1.35 -19.24 24.58
C SER A 82 -2.72 -18.68 24.98
N TYR A 83 -3.67 -19.56 25.24
CA TYR A 83 -4.97 -19.17 25.77
C TYR A 83 -5.54 -20.27 26.67
N THR A 84 -6.44 -19.87 27.59
CA THR A 84 -7.19 -20.75 28.49
C THR A 84 -8.65 -20.38 28.43
N VAL A 85 -9.52 -21.35 28.16
CA VAL A 85 -10.96 -21.16 28.20
C VAL A 85 -11.42 -21.24 29.67
N LEU A 86 -11.97 -20.14 30.17
CA LEU A 86 -12.41 -20.02 31.55
C LEU A 86 -13.87 -20.51 31.71
N GLU A 87 -14.76 -20.12 30.82
CA GLU A 87 -16.18 -20.40 30.86
C GLU A 87 -16.73 -20.63 29.45
N GLN A 88 -17.69 -21.54 29.33
CA GLN A 88 -18.44 -21.76 28.10
C GLN A 88 -19.92 -21.93 28.43
N SER A 89 -20.79 -21.36 27.58
CA SER A 89 -22.25 -21.52 27.67
C SER A 89 -22.87 -21.53 26.28
N ALA A 90 -24.06 -22.14 26.16
CA ALA A 90 -24.84 -22.11 24.93
C ALA A 90 -26.31 -21.77 25.28
N VAL A 91 -26.83 -20.74 24.64
CA VAL A 91 -28.25 -20.31 24.81
C VAL A 91 -28.82 -20.03 23.43
N ASN A 92 -29.93 -20.66 23.10
CA ASN A 92 -30.64 -20.46 21.83
C ASN A 92 -29.75 -20.64 20.56
N GLY A 93 -28.85 -21.61 20.61
CA GLY A 93 -27.91 -21.89 19.47
C GLY A 93 -26.73 -20.91 19.35
N ILE A 94 -26.62 -19.94 20.26
CA ILE A 94 -25.46 -19.05 20.35
C ILE A 94 -24.53 -19.58 21.45
N HIS A 95 -23.32 -19.92 21.06
CA HIS A 95 -22.25 -20.30 21.99
C HIS A 95 -21.47 -19.07 22.43
N THR A 96 -21.21 -18.98 23.72
CA THR A 96 -20.40 -17.92 24.35
C THR A 96 -19.20 -18.55 25.04
N ALA A 97 -18.00 -18.03 24.81
CA ALA A 97 -16.77 -18.47 25.45
C ALA A 97 -16.05 -17.28 26.08
N LYS A 98 -15.73 -17.37 27.37
CA LYS A 98 -14.85 -16.45 28.09
C LYS A 98 -13.45 -17.03 28.13
N VAL A 99 -12.49 -16.32 27.54
CA VAL A 99 -11.15 -16.81 27.29
C VAL A 99 -10.13 -15.84 27.86
N GLN A 100 -9.14 -16.38 28.54
CA GLN A 100 -7.94 -15.67 28.96
C GLN A 100 -6.88 -15.90 27.90
N VAL A 101 -6.30 -14.84 27.31
CA VAL A 101 -5.39 -14.88 26.15
C VAL A 101 -4.09 -14.18 26.49
N ASP A 102 -2.97 -14.85 26.23
CA ASP A 102 -1.63 -14.27 26.28
C ASP A 102 -1.23 -13.83 24.87
N VAL A 103 -1.17 -12.51 24.64
CA VAL A 103 -0.87 -11.90 23.34
C VAL A 103 0.62 -11.61 23.23
N GLN A 104 1.24 -11.92 22.09
CA GLN A 104 2.66 -11.65 21.80
C GLN A 104 2.88 -10.16 21.50
N GLU A 105 2.98 -9.33 22.54
CA GLU A 105 3.13 -7.88 22.41
C GLU A 105 4.33 -7.46 21.54
N GLN A 106 5.47 -8.10 21.68
CA GLN A 106 6.68 -7.75 20.92
C GLN A 106 6.47 -7.95 19.42
N LYS A 107 5.82 -9.05 19.04
CA LYS A 107 5.52 -9.35 17.65
C LYS A 107 4.49 -8.39 17.07
N LEU A 108 3.47 -8.07 17.85
CA LEU A 108 2.44 -7.09 17.50
C LEU A 108 3.04 -5.69 17.38
N SER A 109 3.88 -5.27 18.33
CA SER A 109 4.61 -4.00 18.33
C SER A 109 5.54 -3.85 17.13
N ALA A 110 6.26 -4.90 16.75
CA ALA A 110 7.13 -4.90 15.57
C ALA A 110 6.36 -4.65 14.27
N VAL A 111 5.20 -5.30 14.11
CA VAL A 111 4.34 -5.10 12.92
C VAL A 111 3.74 -3.70 12.89
N LEU A 112 3.25 -3.20 14.01
CA LEU A 112 2.73 -1.84 14.16
C LEU A 112 3.81 -0.80 13.86
N GLY A 113 5.03 -0.98 14.41
CA GLY A 113 6.17 -0.11 14.16
C GLY A 113 6.55 -0.06 12.67
N THR A 114 6.64 -1.20 12.02
CA THR A 114 6.98 -1.29 10.59
C THR A 114 5.93 -0.61 9.70
N LEU A 115 4.64 -0.79 9.98
CA LEU A 115 3.56 -0.14 9.22
C LEU A 115 3.54 1.38 9.42
N ALA A 116 3.80 1.85 10.64
CA ALA A 116 3.91 3.28 10.93
C ALA A 116 5.09 3.93 10.19
N GLN A 117 6.26 3.26 10.18
CA GLN A 117 7.43 3.72 9.44
C GLN A 117 7.17 3.80 7.94
N LYS A 118 6.59 2.76 7.33
CA LYS A 118 6.22 2.75 5.91
C LYS A 118 5.28 3.90 5.58
N LYS A 119 4.29 4.14 6.42
CA LYS A 119 3.33 5.22 6.24
C LYS A 119 3.97 6.60 6.36
N ALA A 120 4.89 6.78 7.30
CA ALA A 120 5.64 8.02 7.43
C ALA A 120 6.45 8.31 6.15
N VAL A 121 7.14 7.31 5.59
CA VAL A 121 7.88 7.44 4.33
C VAL A 121 6.96 7.79 3.16
N ILE A 122 5.79 7.12 3.05
CA ILE A 122 4.80 7.44 2.01
C ILE A 122 4.29 8.88 2.15
N GLY A 123 3.96 9.31 3.38
CA GLY A 123 3.48 10.67 3.65
C GLY A 123 4.53 11.73 3.33
N MET A 124 5.79 11.51 3.74
CA MET A 124 6.88 12.47 3.52
C MET A 124 7.26 12.59 2.04
N ASN A 125 7.41 11.47 1.34
CA ASN A 125 7.99 11.46 0.01
C ASN A 125 6.96 11.46 -1.13
N MET A 126 5.73 11.02 -0.88
CA MET A 126 4.66 10.97 -1.89
C MET A 126 3.41 11.76 -1.51
N GLN A 127 3.39 12.42 -0.35
CA GLN A 127 2.26 13.22 0.15
C GLN A 127 0.94 12.44 0.24
N ASP A 128 1.03 11.14 0.64
CA ASP A 128 -0.11 10.24 0.77
C ASP A 128 -0.95 10.17 -0.52
N PRO A 129 -0.41 9.61 -1.61
CA PRO A 129 -0.98 9.72 -2.95
C PRO A 129 -2.31 8.98 -3.09
N ARG A 130 -3.18 9.50 -3.95
CA ARG A 130 -4.43 8.84 -4.34
C ARG A 130 -4.13 7.82 -5.44
N ILE A 131 -4.46 6.55 -5.17
CA ILE A 131 -4.18 5.44 -6.10
C ILE A 131 -5.49 4.82 -6.55
N GLY A 132 -5.79 4.88 -7.86
CA GLY A 132 -6.91 4.18 -8.48
C GLY A 132 -6.52 2.77 -8.93
N VAL A 133 -7.45 1.83 -8.86
CA VAL A 133 -7.23 0.46 -9.33
C VAL A 133 -8.34 0.06 -10.29
N ILE A 134 -7.98 -0.47 -11.46
CA ILE A 134 -8.91 -0.97 -12.49
C ILE A 134 -8.43 -2.34 -12.97
N ALA A 135 -9.32 -3.33 -12.97
CA ALA A 135 -9.07 -4.64 -13.57
C ALA A 135 -10.20 -5.00 -14.53
N MET A 136 -9.86 -5.22 -15.82
CA MET A 136 -10.83 -5.64 -16.82
C MET A 136 -10.19 -6.39 -18.01
N ASP A 137 -11.02 -7.07 -18.78
CA ASP A 137 -10.58 -7.67 -20.03
C ASP A 137 -10.75 -6.72 -21.24
N SER A 138 -10.35 -7.17 -22.41
CA SER A 138 -10.48 -6.42 -23.66
C SER A 138 -11.94 -6.18 -24.08
N GLN A 139 -12.90 -6.93 -23.53
CA GLN A 139 -14.32 -6.78 -23.80
C GLN A 139 -15.01 -5.81 -22.83
N GLY A 140 -14.31 -5.36 -21.78
CA GLY A 140 -14.81 -4.44 -20.78
C GLY A 140 -15.47 -5.11 -19.57
N LYS A 141 -15.29 -6.41 -19.39
CA LYS A 141 -15.73 -7.10 -18.17
C LYS A 141 -14.79 -6.75 -17.02
N VAL A 142 -15.36 -6.32 -15.90
CA VAL A 142 -14.63 -5.96 -14.68
C VAL A 142 -14.33 -7.20 -13.83
N TYR A 143 -13.15 -7.22 -13.22
CA TYR A 143 -12.68 -8.30 -12.34
C TYR A 143 -12.40 -7.77 -10.93
N SER A 144 -13.44 -7.62 -10.13
CA SER A 144 -13.38 -7.08 -8.76
C SER A 144 -12.46 -7.89 -7.85
N THR A 145 -12.32 -9.20 -8.05
CA THR A 145 -11.38 -10.03 -7.30
C THR A 145 -9.93 -9.58 -7.49
N VAL A 146 -9.56 -9.20 -8.71
CA VAL A 146 -8.23 -8.67 -9.02
C VAL A 146 -8.05 -7.27 -8.43
N GLU A 147 -9.06 -6.40 -8.58
CA GLU A 147 -9.05 -5.05 -7.99
C GLU A 147 -8.84 -5.14 -6.47
N ASN A 148 -9.63 -5.95 -5.77
CA ASN A 148 -9.53 -6.15 -4.33
C ASN A 148 -8.17 -6.71 -3.90
N THR A 149 -7.57 -7.59 -4.70
CA THR A 149 -6.23 -8.14 -4.43
C THR A 149 -5.17 -7.04 -4.48
N VAL A 150 -5.23 -6.16 -5.49
CA VAL A 150 -4.30 -5.02 -5.62
C VAL A 150 -4.52 -4.01 -4.48
N ILE A 151 -5.78 -3.67 -4.20
CA ILE A 151 -6.16 -2.76 -3.10
C ILE A 151 -5.59 -3.29 -1.78
N SER A 152 -5.81 -4.58 -1.48
CA SER A 152 -5.28 -5.22 -0.27
C SER A 152 -3.74 -5.17 -0.21
N GLY A 153 -3.06 -5.33 -1.35
CA GLY A 153 -1.61 -5.21 -1.43
C GLY A 153 -1.11 -3.81 -1.08
N LEU A 154 -1.69 -2.79 -1.69
CA LEU A 154 -1.34 -1.38 -1.45
C LEU A 154 -1.64 -0.97 0.00
N THR A 155 -2.84 -1.26 0.48
CA THR A 155 -3.23 -0.94 1.86
C THR A 155 -2.37 -1.68 2.88
N GLY A 156 -1.99 -2.92 2.60
CA GLY A 156 -1.06 -3.72 3.41
C GLY A 156 0.36 -3.13 3.48
N GLN A 157 0.77 -2.28 2.54
CA GLN A 157 2.02 -1.54 2.58
C GLN A 157 1.89 -0.15 3.22
N GLY A 158 0.69 0.27 3.62
CA GLY A 158 0.46 1.53 4.32
C GLY A 158 -0.09 2.67 3.47
N PHE A 159 -0.41 2.44 2.18
CA PHE A 159 -1.12 3.43 1.36
C PHE A 159 -2.55 3.60 1.85
N SER A 160 -2.92 4.83 2.22
CA SER A 160 -4.20 5.12 2.87
C SER A 160 -5.29 5.60 1.92
N ARG A 161 -4.91 6.18 0.78
CA ARG A 161 -5.84 6.79 -0.18
C ARG A 161 -6.00 5.94 -1.44
N VAL A 162 -6.35 4.66 -1.27
CA VAL A 162 -6.75 3.83 -2.41
C VAL A 162 -8.20 4.16 -2.75
N VAL A 163 -8.41 4.68 -3.97
CA VAL A 163 -9.70 5.22 -4.42
C VAL A 163 -10.52 4.11 -5.08
N ASP A 164 -11.78 3.97 -4.68
CA ASP A 164 -12.72 3.09 -5.36
C ASP A 164 -13.08 3.66 -6.74
N MET A 165 -12.66 2.96 -7.77
CA MET A 165 -12.96 3.28 -9.16
C MET A 165 -14.31 2.71 -9.62
N GLY A 166 -15.10 2.12 -8.74
CA GLY A 166 -16.45 1.58 -9.03
C GLY A 166 -17.44 2.64 -9.51
N GLN A 167 -17.19 3.89 -9.15
CA GLN A 167 -18.07 5.01 -9.49
C GLN A 167 -17.89 5.54 -10.93
N ILE A 168 -16.78 5.21 -11.61
CA ILE A 168 -16.59 5.58 -13.01
C ILE A 168 -17.24 4.56 -13.96
N SER A 169 -17.79 5.05 -15.06
CA SER A 169 -18.47 4.19 -16.04
C SER A 169 -17.49 3.20 -16.71
N ASN A 170 -18.03 2.07 -17.21
CA ASN A 170 -17.21 1.11 -17.95
C ASN A 170 -16.59 1.70 -19.22
N ALA A 171 -17.19 2.72 -19.84
CA ALA A 171 -16.60 3.43 -20.96
C ALA A 171 -15.34 4.20 -20.54
N GLN A 172 -15.41 4.92 -19.42
CA GLN A 172 -14.27 5.64 -18.84
C GLN A 172 -13.16 4.68 -18.39
N ARG A 173 -13.52 3.55 -17.75
CA ARG A 173 -12.53 2.50 -17.39
C ARG A 173 -11.79 1.98 -18.61
N ARG A 174 -12.47 1.71 -19.73
CA ARG A 174 -11.84 1.30 -20.99
C ARG A 174 -10.92 2.37 -21.55
N GLN A 175 -11.31 3.64 -21.48
CA GLN A 175 -10.46 4.76 -21.92
C GLN A 175 -9.18 4.84 -21.05
N LEU A 176 -9.29 4.71 -19.73
CA LEU A 176 -8.14 4.67 -18.81
C LEU A 176 -7.20 3.50 -19.11
N MET A 177 -7.75 2.32 -19.37
CA MET A 177 -6.96 1.15 -19.79
C MET A 177 -6.22 1.41 -21.09
N ALA A 178 -6.91 1.95 -22.12
CA ALA A 178 -6.33 2.26 -23.40
C ALA A 178 -5.23 3.33 -23.30
N ALA A 179 -5.44 4.37 -22.49
CA ALA A 179 -4.46 5.45 -22.29
C ALA A 179 -3.13 4.93 -21.76
N GLN A 180 -3.14 3.98 -20.85
CA GLN A 180 -1.91 3.38 -20.29
C GLN A 180 -1.07 2.65 -21.34
N PHE A 181 -1.69 2.08 -22.35
CA PHE A 181 -1.01 1.31 -23.38
C PHE A 181 -0.67 2.11 -24.63
N SER A 182 -1.40 3.21 -24.89
CA SER A 182 -1.17 4.06 -26.08
C SER A 182 -0.14 5.16 -25.88
N GLY A 183 0.15 5.55 -24.62
CA GLY A 183 1.01 6.70 -24.32
C GLY A 183 0.41 8.05 -24.75
N ASP A 184 -0.88 8.13 -25.04
CA ASP A 184 -1.57 9.35 -25.50
C ASP A 184 -1.73 10.35 -24.35
N LYS A 185 -0.88 11.39 -24.35
CA LYS A 185 -0.90 12.46 -23.33
C LYS A 185 -2.23 13.23 -23.28
N LYS A 186 -2.92 13.41 -24.40
CA LYS A 186 -4.20 14.13 -24.43
C LYS A 186 -5.29 13.34 -23.75
N LEU A 187 -5.27 12.01 -23.91
CA LEU A 187 -6.19 11.10 -23.25
C LEU A 187 -5.98 11.13 -21.73
N TRP A 188 -4.73 11.12 -21.26
CA TRP A 188 -4.40 11.29 -19.86
C TRP A 188 -4.92 12.61 -19.26
N GLN A 189 -4.74 13.72 -19.96
CA GLN A 189 -5.19 15.03 -19.50
C GLN A 189 -6.73 15.10 -19.38
N SER A 190 -7.46 14.52 -20.34
CA SER A 190 -8.93 14.47 -20.27
C SER A 190 -9.45 13.62 -19.11
N LEU A 191 -8.70 12.61 -18.69
CA LEU A 191 -9.08 11.67 -17.64
C LEU A 191 -8.77 12.17 -16.24
N LYS A 192 -7.80 13.08 -16.05
CA LYS A 192 -7.48 13.72 -14.77
C LYS A 192 -8.69 14.40 -14.13
N VAL A 193 -9.54 15.03 -14.93
CA VAL A 193 -10.76 15.71 -14.45
C VAL A 193 -11.79 14.72 -13.92
N GLN A 194 -11.84 13.52 -14.50
CA GLN A 194 -12.85 12.50 -14.20
C GLN A 194 -12.46 11.56 -13.08
N ALA A 195 -11.17 11.30 -12.90
CA ALA A 195 -10.63 10.43 -11.87
C ALA A 195 -9.33 11.05 -11.30
N PRO A 196 -9.44 11.97 -10.32
CA PRO A 196 -8.30 12.67 -9.76
C PRO A 196 -7.49 11.73 -8.86
N VAL A 197 -6.64 10.90 -9.49
CA VAL A 197 -5.68 10.00 -8.84
C VAL A 197 -4.26 10.35 -9.28
N ASP A 198 -3.30 10.23 -8.37
CA ASP A 198 -1.88 10.47 -8.64
C ASP A 198 -1.25 9.28 -9.36
N TYR A 199 -1.70 8.08 -9.01
CA TYR A 199 -1.27 6.83 -9.64
C TYR A 199 -2.47 6.00 -10.06
N LEU A 200 -2.36 5.33 -11.19
CA LEU A 200 -3.34 4.37 -11.67
C LEU A 200 -2.69 2.99 -11.82
N VAL A 201 -3.26 2.00 -11.16
CA VAL A 201 -2.95 0.59 -11.37
C VAL A 201 -3.99 0.00 -12.30
N THR A 202 -3.55 -0.56 -13.42
CA THR A 202 -4.41 -1.30 -14.33
C THR A 202 -3.98 -2.76 -14.39
N ALA A 203 -4.96 -3.65 -14.43
CA ALA A 203 -4.78 -5.09 -14.62
C ALA A 203 -5.62 -5.55 -15.82
N GLN A 204 -4.96 -5.89 -16.92
CA GLN A 204 -5.61 -6.46 -18.08
C GLN A 204 -5.69 -7.97 -17.94
N VAL A 205 -6.90 -8.51 -17.85
CA VAL A 205 -7.16 -9.95 -17.66
C VAL A 205 -7.44 -10.60 -19.01
N ASN A 206 -6.67 -11.65 -19.32
CA ASN A 206 -6.88 -12.47 -20.50
C ASN A 206 -7.12 -13.92 -20.07
N LEU A 207 -8.22 -14.52 -20.52
CA LEU A 207 -8.58 -15.89 -20.20
C LEU A 207 -8.50 -16.76 -21.45
N THR A 208 -7.81 -17.89 -21.35
CA THR A 208 -7.74 -18.92 -22.39
C THR A 208 -8.38 -20.19 -21.87
N VAL A 209 -9.34 -20.73 -22.62
CA VAL A 209 -10.07 -21.95 -22.25
C VAL A 209 -9.65 -23.10 -23.17
N ASN A 210 -8.98 -24.08 -22.60
CA ASN A 210 -8.69 -25.35 -23.27
C ASN A 210 -9.83 -26.34 -22.99
N ARG A 211 -10.28 -27.04 -24.03
CA ARG A 211 -11.39 -27.99 -23.98
C ARG A 211 -10.92 -29.38 -24.36
N VAL A 212 -11.34 -30.39 -23.58
CA VAL A 212 -11.17 -31.80 -23.88
C VAL A 212 -12.52 -32.44 -23.67
N ALA A 213 -13.19 -32.84 -24.76
CA ALA A 213 -14.58 -33.27 -24.75
C ALA A 213 -15.48 -32.20 -24.11
N TYR A 214 -16.25 -32.55 -23.07
CA TYR A 214 -17.12 -31.66 -22.31
C TYR A 214 -16.40 -30.91 -21.16
N LEU A 215 -15.14 -31.26 -20.90
CA LEU A 215 -14.37 -30.68 -19.82
C LEU A 215 -13.55 -29.48 -20.32
N LYS A 216 -13.39 -28.50 -19.46
CA LYS A 216 -12.67 -27.25 -19.71
C LYS A 216 -11.59 -27.02 -18.65
N LYS A 217 -10.49 -26.43 -19.07
CA LYS A 217 -9.46 -25.91 -18.16
C LYS A 217 -9.12 -24.49 -18.58
N THR A 218 -9.20 -23.55 -17.64
CA THR A 218 -8.91 -22.15 -17.92
C THR A 218 -7.50 -21.79 -17.46
N ALA A 219 -6.80 -21.02 -18.29
CA ALA A 219 -5.59 -20.31 -17.94
C ALA A 219 -5.90 -18.80 -17.92
N ALA A 220 -5.38 -18.11 -16.91
CA ALA A 220 -5.45 -16.66 -16.79
C ALA A 220 -4.05 -16.06 -16.98
N ALA A 221 -3.97 -14.98 -17.77
CA ALA A 221 -2.81 -14.10 -17.85
C ALA A 221 -3.26 -12.70 -17.47
N ILE A 222 -2.62 -12.08 -16.49
CA ILE A 222 -2.95 -10.74 -16.00
C ILE A 222 -1.73 -9.85 -16.19
N ALA A 223 -1.83 -8.87 -17.10
CA ALA A 223 -0.82 -7.84 -17.29
C ALA A 223 -1.13 -6.66 -16.38
N VAL A 224 -0.21 -6.31 -15.49
CA VAL A 224 -0.39 -5.25 -14.49
C VAL A 224 0.59 -4.12 -14.78
N ARG A 225 0.11 -2.88 -14.73
CA ARG A 225 0.92 -1.67 -14.78
C ARG A 225 0.48 -0.69 -13.71
N MET A 226 1.44 -0.01 -13.09
CA MET A 226 1.22 1.16 -12.24
C MET A 226 1.93 2.36 -12.87
N VAL A 227 1.19 3.42 -13.09
CA VAL A 227 1.65 4.62 -13.81
C VAL A 227 1.33 5.86 -13.00
N ASN A 228 2.26 6.80 -12.93
CA ASN A 228 1.99 8.16 -12.46
C ASN A 228 1.12 8.88 -13.51
N THR A 229 -0.05 9.36 -13.10
CA THR A 229 -1.02 9.98 -14.02
C THR A 229 -0.61 11.38 -14.47
N ASN A 230 0.30 12.02 -13.76
CA ASN A 230 0.80 13.36 -14.07
C ASN A 230 1.92 13.33 -15.11
N THR A 231 2.85 12.39 -14.95
CA THR A 231 4.07 12.31 -15.79
C THR A 231 4.00 11.22 -16.84
N GLY A 232 3.12 10.21 -16.67
CA GLY A 232 3.11 9.00 -17.49
C GLY A 232 4.23 8.01 -17.13
N ALA A 233 5.02 8.28 -16.09
CA ALA A 233 6.11 7.42 -15.65
C ALA A 233 5.57 6.07 -15.15
N VAL A 234 6.15 4.97 -15.63
CA VAL A 234 5.79 3.62 -15.22
C VAL A 234 6.54 3.27 -13.93
N VAL A 235 5.79 3.08 -12.83
CA VAL A 235 6.33 2.64 -11.53
C VAL A 235 6.48 1.14 -11.48
N TYR A 236 5.55 0.41 -12.10
CA TYR A 236 5.58 -1.05 -12.16
C TYR A 236 4.97 -1.56 -13.46
N ALA A 237 5.54 -2.64 -14.01
CA ALA A 237 4.94 -3.44 -15.07
C ALA A 237 5.31 -4.91 -14.89
N GLY A 238 4.33 -5.81 -14.98
CA GLY A 238 4.55 -7.24 -14.81
C GLY A 238 3.38 -8.08 -15.32
N ASN A 239 3.67 -9.36 -15.57
CA ASN A 239 2.69 -10.35 -16.00
C ASN A 239 2.57 -11.46 -14.99
N PHE A 240 1.35 -11.88 -14.68
CA PHE A 240 1.02 -12.93 -13.75
C PHE A 240 0.19 -14.01 -14.44
N TYR A 241 0.46 -15.26 -14.11
CA TYR A 241 -0.16 -16.40 -14.76
C TYR A 241 -0.77 -17.33 -13.73
N GLY A 242 -1.94 -17.89 -14.05
CA GLY A 242 -2.61 -18.90 -13.25
C GLY A 242 -3.38 -19.87 -14.09
N LYS A 243 -3.64 -21.06 -13.57
CA LYS A 243 -4.39 -22.13 -14.24
C LYS A 243 -5.38 -22.75 -13.28
N SER A 244 -6.56 -23.13 -13.76
CA SER A 244 -7.44 -23.94 -12.95
C SER A 244 -6.76 -25.29 -12.63
N PRO A 245 -6.88 -25.81 -11.39
CA PRO A 245 -6.13 -27.00 -10.97
C PRO A 245 -6.54 -28.26 -11.77
N HIS A 246 -7.81 -28.34 -12.15
CA HIS A 246 -8.37 -29.49 -12.84
C HIS A 246 -9.23 -29.09 -14.03
N TYR A 247 -9.45 -30.03 -14.95
CA TYR A 247 -10.51 -29.91 -15.93
C TYR A 247 -11.87 -30.09 -15.23
N ASN A 248 -12.83 -29.21 -15.51
CA ASN A 248 -14.18 -29.27 -14.96
C ASN A 248 -15.22 -28.69 -15.93
N SER A 249 -16.51 -28.89 -15.65
CA SER A 249 -17.60 -28.41 -16.52
C SER A 249 -17.71 -26.89 -16.54
N SER A 250 -17.40 -26.20 -15.42
CA SER A 250 -17.43 -24.74 -15.30
C SER A 250 -16.21 -24.05 -15.91
N GLY A 251 -15.11 -24.78 -16.12
CA GLY A 251 -13.86 -24.25 -16.68
C GLY A 251 -12.90 -23.65 -15.66
N GLY A 252 -13.31 -23.40 -14.41
CA GLY A 252 -12.46 -22.97 -13.32
C GLY A 252 -11.81 -21.57 -13.51
N ALA A 253 -12.49 -20.65 -14.17
CA ALA A 253 -11.97 -19.30 -14.43
C ALA A 253 -11.57 -18.57 -13.14
N ASP A 254 -12.42 -18.62 -12.11
CA ASP A 254 -12.15 -17.96 -10.84
C ASP A 254 -10.91 -18.52 -10.13
N ALA A 255 -10.69 -19.86 -10.21
CA ALA A 255 -9.50 -20.49 -9.66
C ALA A 255 -8.22 -20.04 -10.40
N ALA A 256 -8.27 -19.95 -11.73
CA ALA A 256 -7.15 -19.48 -12.55
C ALA A 256 -6.83 -17.99 -12.26
N ILE A 257 -7.85 -17.14 -12.12
CA ILE A 257 -7.69 -15.73 -11.76
C ILE A 257 -7.12 -15.61 -10.34
N ALA A 258 -7.65 -16.35 -9.37
CA ALA A 258 -7.18 -16.33 -7.99
C ALA A 258 -5.70 -16.76 -7.90
N GLU A 259 -5.30 -17.78 -8.66
CA GLU A 259 -3.90 -18.19 -8.72
C GLU A 259 -3.01 -17.10 -9.34
N ALA A 260 -3.39 -16.53 -10.50
CA ALA A 260 -2.66 -15.45 -11.14
C ALA A 260 -2.52 -14.22 -10.22
N SER A 261 -3.54 -13.93 -9.42
CA SER A 261 -3.57 -12.74 -8.55
C SER A 261 -2.68 -12.84 -7.32
N ARG A 262 -2.23 -14.02 -6.90
CA ARG A 262 -1.48 -14.21 -5.62
C ARG A 262 -0.23 -13.34 -5.50
N GLY A 263 0.50 -13.16 -6.60
CA GLY A 263 1.73 -12.36 -6.62
C GLY A 263 1.52 -10.86 -6.80
N ILE A 264 0.34 -10.45 -7.30
CA ILE A 264 0.09 -9.05 -7.71
C ILE A 264 0.15 -8.12 -6.50
N ALA A 265 -0.54 -8.47 -5.41
CA ALA A 265 -0.60 -7.65 -4.19
C ALA A 265 0.79 -7.31 -3.66
N LYS A 266 1.66 -8.33 -3.60
CA LYS A 266 3.05 -8.16 -3.14
C LYS A 266 3.84 -7.29 -4.11
N ALA A 267 3.83 -7.64 -5.40
CA ALA A 267 4.66 -6.97 -6.41
C ALA A 267 4.30 -5.48 -6.57
N VAL A 268 3.02 -5.15 -6.68
CA VAL A 268 2.56 -3.75 -6.79
C VAL A 268 2.82 -2.98 -5.51
N GLY A 269 2.53 -3.59 -4.36
CA GLY A 269 2.74 -2.95 -3.06
C GLY A 269 4.23 -2.67 -2.76
N GLU A 270 5.13 -3.61 -3.09
CA GLU A 270 6.58 -3.42 -2.93
C GLU A 270 7.14 -2.37 -3.90
N ALA A 271 6.69 -2.37 -5.16
CA ALA A 271 7.11 -1.37 -6.14
C ALA A 271 6.67 0.05 -5.73
N ALA A 272 5.43 0.20 -5.29
CA ALA A 272 4.91 1.46 -4.80
C ALA A 272 5.68 1.95 -3.56
N LEU A 273 5.97 1.05 -2.61
CA LEU A 273 6.78 1.40 -1.43
C LEU A 273 8.23 1.71 -1.80
N GLY A 274 8.82 0.99 -2.75
CA GLY A 274 10.16 1.26 -3.26
C GLY A 274 10.26 2.65 -3.89
N LYS A 275 9.23 3.07 -4.62
CA LYS A 275 9.12 4.44 -5.14
C LYS A 275 9.03 5.46 -4.00
N ALA A 276 8.23 5.19 -2.98
CA ALA A 276 8.12 6.05 -1.80
C ALA A 276 9.43 6.17 -1.00
N ALA A 277 10.23 5.12 -0.96
CA ALA A 277 11.50 5.10 -0.21
C ALA A 277 12.66 5.84 -0.91
N ASN A 278 12.49 6.23 -2.18
CA ASN A 278 13.53 6.96 -2.92
C ASN A 278 13.42 8.47 -2.65
N PRO A 279 14.38 9.09 -1.95
CA PRO A 279 14.34 10.51 -1.62
C PRO A 279 14.58 11.44 -2.83
N SER A 280 15.27 10.94 -3.86
CA SER A 280 15.47 11.71 -5.10
C SER A 280 14.27 11.54 -6.02
N GLN A 281 13.57 12.62 -6.30
CA GLN A 281 12.42 12.60 -7.19
C GLN A 281 12.77 13.16 -8.56
N HIS A 282 12.34 12.42 -9.60
CA HIS A 282 12.28 12.96 -10.94
C HIS A 282 11.04 13.82 -11.06
N ILE A 283 11.20 15.12 -11.28
CA ILE A 283 10.11 16.06 -11.42
C ILE A 283 10.01 16.51 -12.87
N THR A 284 8.80 16.45 -13.42
CA THR A 284 8.50 17.07 -14.71
C THR A 284 8.00 18.48 -14.49
N LEU A 285 8.76 19.47 -14.91
CA LEU A 285 8.39 20.88 -14.94
C LEU A 285 7.82 21.24 -16.31
N VAL A 286 6.63 21.85 -16.34
CA VAL A 286 6.05 22.43 -17.55
C VAL A 286 6.03 23.96 -17.41
N VAL A 287 6.73 24.64 -18.28
CA VAL A 287 6.77 26.10 -18.36
C VAL A 287 5.84 26.53 -19.49
N THR A 288 4.77 27.25 -19.16
CA THR A 288 3.72 27.63 -20.12
C THR A 288 3.82 29.05 -20.66
N GLN A 289 4.47 29.93 -19.94
CA GLN A 289 4.73 31.30 -20.40
C GLN A 289 6.23 31.53 -20.37
N ASN A 290 6.87 31.32 -21.50
CA ASN A 290 8.32 31.36 -21.55
C ASN A 290 8.81 32.80 -21.27
N LYS A 291 9.20 33.05 -20.05
CA LYS A 291 9.89 34.30 -19.63
C LYS A 291 11.35 34.28 -20.06
N TRP A 292 11.88 33.11 -20.37
CA TRP A 292 13.27 32.92 -20.78
C TRP A 292 13.36 32.90 -22.29
N GLY A 293 14.27 33.66 -22.85
CA GLY A 293 14.43 33.81 -24.29
C GLY A 293 14.96 32.56 -25.00
N SER A 294 15.59 31.63 -24.26
CA SER A 294 16.19 30.44 -24.84
C SER A 294 16.12 29.22 -23.91
N ILE A 295 16.29 28.02 -24.49
CA ILE A 295 16.42 26.77 -23.73
C ILE A 295 17.62 26.82 -22.78
N THR A 296 18.72 27.44 -23.18
CA THR A 296 19.93 27.59 -22.36
C THR A 296 19.65 28.40 -21.11
N GLU A 297 18.90 29.48 -21.23
CA GLU A 297 18.52 30.30 -20.07
C GLU A 297 17.65 29.54 -19.09
N ILE A 298 16.65 28.75 -19.55
CA ILE A 298 15.83 27.89 -18.68
C ILE A 298 16.72 26.86 -17.98
N THR A 299 17.62 26.21 -18.72
CA THR A 299 18.51 25.18 -18.15
C THR A 299 19.40 25.79 -17.08
N ASN A 300 20.10 26.90 -17.38
CA ASN A 300 20.98 27.57 -16.44
C ASN A 300 20.22 28.06 -15.19
N TYR A 301 19.01 28.59 -15.36
CA TYR A 301 18.15 28.98 -14.26
C TYR A 301 17.83 27.79 -13.33
N LEU A 302 17.37 26.68 -13.90
CA LEU A 302 17.00 25.50 -13.12
C LEU A 302 18.21 24.85 -12.44
N GLU A 303 19.36 24.76 -13.12
CA GLU A 303 20.60 24.26 -12.53
C GLU A 303 21.14 25.13 -11.40
N GLY A 304 20.78 26.42 -11.41
CA GLY A 304 21.12 27.36 -10.33
C GLY A 304 20.23 27.23 -9.07
N LEU A 305 19.10 26.51 -9.15
CA LEU A 305 18.20 26.36 -8.00
C LEU A 305 18.73 25.35 -6.97
N PRO A 306 18.61 25.63 -5.68
CA PRO A 306 19.06 24.73 -4.63
C PRO A 306 18.29 23.40 -4.68
N GLY A 307 19.01 22.28 -4.62
CA GLY A 307 18.43 20.93 -4.63
C GLY A 307 18.21 20.32 -6.01
N VAL A 308 18.36 21.07 -7.10
CA VAL A 308 18.32 20.57 -8.47
C VAL A 308 19.70 19.99 -8.84
N SER A 309 19.72 18.78 -9.43
CA SER A 309 20.96 18.11 -9.80
C SER A 309 21.10 17.84 -11.30
N ASN A 310 20.09 17.39 -11.97
CA ASN A 310 20.13 17.11 -13.41
C ASN A 310 18.92 17.79 -14.09
N VAL A 311 19.16 18.42 -15.23
CA VAL A 311 18.12 19.12 -16.00
C VAL A 311 18.12 18.61 -17.44
N TYR A 312 16.99 18.10 -17.90
CA TYR A 312 16.81 17.54 -19.24
C TYR A 312 15.63 18.18 -19.94
N VAL A 313 15.87 19.03 -20.91
CA VAL A 313 14.79 19.60 -21.75
C VAL A 313 14.29 18.50 -22.69
N ARG A 314 13.01 18.14 -22.51
CA ARG A 314 12.36 17.06 -23.30
C ARG A 314 11.65 17.59 -24.52
N GLN A 315 11.02 18.74 -24.37
CA GLN A 315 10.29 19.38 -25.45
C GLN A 315 10.36 20.89 -25.26
N ALA A 316 10.64 21.59 -26.33
CA ALA A 316 10.48 23.04 -26.40
C ALA A 316 9.64 23.34 -27.64
N SER A 317 8.53 24.03 -27.45
CA SER A 317 7.65 24.50 -28.53
C SER A 317 7.19 25.91 -28.19
N PHE A 318 6.64 26.62 -29.17
CA PHE A 318 6.21 27.98 -28.99
C PHE A 318 5.22 28.10 -27.80
N GLY A 319 5.66 28.76 -26.73
CA GLY A 319 4.87 28.96 -25.52
C GLY A 319 4.88 27.85 -24.46
N ASN A 320 5.47 26.66 -24.76
CA ASN A 320 5.55 25.57 -23.79
C ASN A 320 6.90 24.88 -23.81
N THR A 321 7.53 24.75 -22.66
CA THR A 321 8.75 23.95 -22.49
C THR A 321 8.53 22.88 -21.42
N THR A 322 8.87 21.63 -21.73
CA THR A 322 8.81 20.52 -20.75
C THR A 322 10.23 20.12 -20.38
N VAL A 323 10.50 20.10 -19.10
CA VAL A 323 11.82 19.79 -18.53
C VAL A 323 11.64 18.69 -17.49
N ASP A 324 12.43 17.63 -17.59
CA ASP A 324 12.60 16.67 -16.49
C ASP A 324 13.85 17.06 -15.71
N LEU A 325 13.75 17.01 -14.40
CA LEU A 325 14.88 17.32 -13.52
C LEU A 325 14.89 16.38 -12.31
N ASP A 326 16.08 16.22 -11.72
CA ASP A 326 16.25 15.52 -10.46
C ASP A 326 16.34 16.55 -9.33
N PHE A 327 15.46 16.40 -8.35
CA PHE A 327 15.38 17.29 -7.19
C PHE A 327 15.53 16.50 -5.88
N ASN A 328 16.30 17.04 -4.96
CA ASN A 328 16.46 16.45 -3.62
C ASN A 328 15.31 16.92 -2.71
N GLY A 329 14.16 16.30 -2.83
CA GLY A 329 12.94 16.62 -2.11
C GLY A 329 11.69 16.23 -2.90
N THR A 330 10.54 16.68 -2.45
CA THR A 330 9.25 16.44 -3.10
C THR A 330 8.95 17.48 -4.18
N ALA A 331 7.97 17.24 -5.04
CA ALA A 331 7.47 18.26 -5.99
C ALA A 331 6.92 19.50 -5.25
N HIS A 332 6.40 19.31 -4.03
CA HIS A 332 5.95 20.43 -3.19
C HIS A 332 7.13 21.30 -2.73
N ASP A 333 8.22 20.66 -2.29
CA ASP A 333 9.43 21.38 -1.88
C ASP A 333 10.04 22.15 -3.08
N PHE A 334 10.02 21.54 -4.26
CA PHE A 334 10.47 22.19 -5.50
C PHE A 334 9.57 23.36 -5.89
N ALA A 335 8.24 23.21 -5.78
CA ALA A 335 7.30 24.29 -5.99
C ALA A 335 7.55 25.46 -5.03
N ALA A 336 7.82 25.19 -3.76
CA ALA A 336 8.16 26.22 -2.77
C ALA A 336 9.48 26.97 -3.12
N VAL A 337 10.48 26.26 -3.66
CA VAL A 337 11.71 26.89 -4.17
C VAL A 337 11.40 27.82 -5.35
N LEU A 338 10.56 27.38 -6.30
CA LEU A 338 10.15 28.19 -7.44
C LEU A 338 9.34 29.42 -7.00
N GLU A 339 8.41 29.28 -6.05
CA GLU A 339 7.63 30.40 -5.50
C GLU A 339 8.53 31.40 -4.77
N GLY A 340 9.51 30.91 -3.98
CA GLY A 340 10.52 31.72 -3.32
C GLY A 340 11.35 32.53 -4.29
N ASP A 341 11.54 32.06 -5.51
CA ASP A 341 12.23 32.74 -6.62
C ASP A 341 11.28 33.52 -7.55
N GLY A 342 10.04 33.75 -7.11
CA GLY A 342 9.06 34.60 -7.78
C GLY A 342 8.33 33.95 -8.97
N GLN A 343 8.37 32.59 -9.10
CA GLN A 343 7.57 31.90 -10.09
C GLN A 343 6.14 31.65 -9.56
N ASN A 344 5.17 31.67 -10.46
CA ASN A 344 3.78 31.38 -10.12
C ASN A 344 3.43 29.93 -10.45
N ILE A 345 3.05 29.13 -9.44
CA ILE A 345 2.65 27.75 -9.62
C ILE A 345 1.21 27.69 -10.14
N LEU A 346 1.03 27.16 -11.35
CA LEU A 346 -0.27 27.01 -12.00
C LEU A 346 -0.92 25.65 -11.70
N GLU A 347 -0.11 24.60 -11.58
CA GLU A 347 -0.57 23.23 -11.29
C GLU A 347 0.55 22.44 -10.62
N MET A 348 0.21 21.56 -9.71
CA MET A 348 1.16 20.69 -9.02
C MET A 348 0.60 19.28 -8.83
N GLY A 349 1.45 18.27 -8.92
CA GLY A 349 1.17 16.87 -8.62
C GLY A 349 2.33 16.22 -7.88
N SER A 350 2.28 14.92 -7.65
CA SER A 350 3.30 14.20 -6.87
C SER A 350 4.72 14.24 -7.48
N GLU A 351 4.84 14.36 -8.81
CA GLU A 351 6.11 14.45 -9.55
C GLU A 351 6.01 15.46 -10.71
N TYR A 352 5.17 16.47 -10.55
CA TYR A 352 4.83 17.37 -11.62
C TYR A 352 4.60 18.78 -11.07
N VAL A 353 5.18 19.77 -11.73
CA VAL A 353 4.96 21.21 -11.44
C VAL A 353 4.76 21.94 -12.76
N LYS A 354 3.85 22.92 -12.78
CA LYS A 354 3.58 23.77 -13.94
C LYS A 354 3.63 25.23 -13.50
N ILE A 355 4.34 26.04 -14.26
CA ILE A 355 4.51 27.48 -14.07
C ILE A 355 4.16 28.26 -15.33
#